data_60205a072bf7fd8667e482842d29188f
#
_entry.id   60205a072bf7fd8667e482842d29188f
#
_cell.length_a   1.000
_cell.length_b   1.000
_cell.length_c   1.000
_cell.angle_alpha   90.00
_cell.angle_beta   90.00
_cell.angle_gamma   90.00
#
_symmetry.space_group_name_H-M   'P 1'
#
loop_
_entity.id
_entity.type
_entity.pdbx_description
1 polymer ?
#
loop_
_entity_poly.entity_id
_entity_poly.type
_entity_poly.pdbx_seq_one_letter_code
_entity_poly.pdbx_strand_id
1 'polypeptide(L)'
;MRICFFCNLIEFKPKGNVLQFFIMLRALDRKLEQLNSRERKRYAFDCVLPFSFRNGTGGFHFSHVRFHQSDDPTQTILSLDRKNKYDFIFVRGRNDAHKLLQHKESLSQKLLYLATQYNLQDPYIMGRTDYLFRNSRMVFFQTEPNAERYRRYQLNKGSYSEQELTRKIQVLPQFVEPSRHPLKMRREDKPLHLIMAGVIRPRYGLAVAAKAIQLIRKHSPKARLRVLYPSIVGTYRKRAQQLLRMPGVSDHGQKSMWETKEMIVDSGIGLALLYDRTSDQNPSHSYLSRILEYMALGVPVLTTRTVGNLALLGEDYPLFVEYAFDIQEKYMRLCDPQYYEEMSQYVKERGKRFLAEHAVEPLWDALHREYRLGTKK
;
A
#
# COMPACT_ATOMS: atom_id res chain seq x y z
N MET A 1 -5.77 -25.06 9.29
CA MET A 1 -6.34 -23.69 9.13
C MET A 1 -6.73 -23.48 7.68
N ARG A 2 -8.02 -23.13 7.45
CA ARG A 2 -8.58 -22.92 6.11
C ARG A 2 -9.00 -21.46 5.98
N ILE A 3 -8.54 -20.78 4.93
CA ILE A 3 -8.80 -19.34 4.75
C ILE A 3 -9.29 -19.10 3.33
N CYS A 4 -10.36 -18.31 3.22
CA CYS A 4 -10.83 -17.77 1.95
C CYS A 4 -10.44 -16.29 1.86
N PHE A 5 -9.75 -15.90 0.80
CA PHE A 5 -9.40 -14.53 0.51
C PHE A 5 -10.31 -13.96 -0.58
N PHE A 6 -10.77 -12.74 -0.37
CA PHE A 6 -11.62 -12.05 -1.33
C PHE A 6 -11.23 -10.58 -1.48
N CYS A 7 -11.14 -10.15 -2.72
CA CYS A 7 -11.01 -8.75 -3.09
C CYS A 7 -11.78 -8.53 -4.39
N ASN A 8 -12.73 -7.62 -4.37
CA ASN A 8 -13.52 -7.28 -5.55
C ASN A 8 -12.69 -6.42 -6.52
N LEU A 9 -12.05 -7.06 -7.43
CA LEU A 9 -11.22 -6.47 -8.46
C LEU A 9 -11.89 -6.78 -9.79
N ILE A 10 -12.35 -5.76 -10.52
CA ILE A 10 -13.08 -5.93 -11.79
C ILE A 10 -12.19 -6.60 -12.85
N GLU A 11 -10.88 -6.38 -12.79
CA GLU A 11 -9.88 -6.96 -13.71
C GLU A 11 -8.50 -6.96 -13.07
N PHE A 12 -7.61 -7.83 -13.55
CA PHE A 12 -6.20 -7.75 -13.20
C PHE A 12 -5.56 -6.56 -13.95
N LYS A 13 -5.63 -5.38 -13.34
CA LYS A 13 -4.78 -4.26 -13.74
C LYS A 13 -3.71 -4.08 -12.67
N PRO A 14 -2.43 -3.89 -13.03
CA PRO A 14 -1.35 -3.67 -12.06
C PRO A 14 -1.47 -2.27 -11.43
N LYS A 15 -2.64 -1.98 -10.84
CA LYS A 15 -2.91 -0.76 -10.08
C LYS A 15 -2.73 -1.04 -8.60
N GLY A 16 -2.27 -0.05 -7.84
CA GLY A 16 -1.79 -0.17 -6.48
C GLY A 16 -2.60 -1.10 -5.56
N ASN A 17 -3.93 -1.04 -5.60
CA ASN A 17 -4.77 -1.89 -4.74
C ASN A 17 -4.76 -3.37 -5.13
N VAL A 18 -4.79 -3.66 -6.44
CA VAL A 18 -4.73 -5.03 -6.97
C VAL A 18 -3.39 -5.64 -6.64
N LEU A 19 -2.33 -4.91 -6.95
CA LEU A 19 -0.96 -5.33 -6.71
C LEU A 19 -0.72 -5.65 -5.23
N GLN A 20 -1.18 -4.81 -4.31
CA GLN A 20 -1.05 -5.00 -2.86
C GLN A 20 -1.71 -6.30 -2.38
N PHE A 21 -2.87 -6.66 -2.92
CA PHE A 21 -3.55 -7.88 -2.56
C PHE A 21 -2.80 -9.13 -3.03
N PHE A 22 -2.30 -9.11 -4.28
CA PHE A 22 -1.53 -10.23 -4.82
C PHE A 22 -0.15 -10.37 -4.17
N ILE A 23 0.51 -9.25 -3.82
CA ILE A 23 1.77 -9.29 -3.07
C ILE A 23 1.55 -9.94 -1.68
N MET A 24 0.47 -9.57 -1.00
CA MET A 24 0.09 -10.18 0.29
C MET A 24 -0.14 -11.69 0.15
N LEU A 25 -0.96 -12.11 -0.82
CA LEU A 25 -1.22 -13.53 -1.05
C LEU A 25 0.05 -14.31 -1.35
N ARG A 26 0.95 -13.73 -2.16
CA ARG A 26 2.23 -14.36 -2.49
C ARG A 26 3.15 -14.46 -1.27
N ALA A 27 3.15 -13.45 -0.40
CA ALA A 27 3.92 -13.53 0.83
C ALA A 27 3.40 -14.65 1.74
N LEU A 28 2.09 -14.83 1.84
CA LEU A 28 1.47 -15.95 2.55
C LEU A 28 1.77 -17.30 1.89
N ASP A 29 1.74 -17.39 0.57
CA ASP A 29 2.08 -18.60 -0.18
C ASP A 29 3.53 -19.03 0.08
N ARG A 30 4.48 -18.08 0.08
CA ARG A 30 5.88 -18.31 0.45
C ARG A 30 6.05 -18.79 1.90
N LYS A 31 5.22 -18.29 2.84
CA LYS A 31 5.21 -18.83 4.21
C LYS A 31 4.85 -20.31 4.23
N LEU A 32 3.90 -20.74 3.40
CA LEU A 32 3.56 -22.17 3.27
C LEU A 32 4.67 -22.98 2.62
N GLU A 33 5.39 -22.41 1.65
CA GLU A 33 6.54 -23.07 1.02
C GLU A 33 7.66 -23.39 2.02
N GLN A 34 7.84 -22.54 3.05
CA GLN A 34 8.84 -22.72 4.11
C GLN A 34 8.48 -23.83 5.11
N LEU A 35 7.21 -24.25 5.17
CA LEU A 35 6.76 -25.31 6.05
C LEU A 35 7.11 -26.69 5.47
N ASN A 36 7.37 -27.65 6.35
CA ASN A 36 7.49 -29.04 5.91
C ASN A 36 6.14 -29.59 5.38
N SER A 37 6.18 -30.70 4.66
CA SER A 37 5.00 -31.27 3.99
C SER A 37 3.86 -31.64 4.96
N ARG A 38 4.18 -32.09 6.19
CA ARG A 38 3.19 -32.45 7.22
C ARG A 38 2.49 -31.21 7.79
N GLU A 39 3.23 -30.16 8.07
CA GLU A 39 2.70 -28.89 8.56
C GLU A 39 1.86 -28.22 7.49
N ARG A 40 2.35 -28.18 6.25
CA ARG A 40 1.68 -27.55 5.11
C ARG A 40 0.28 -28.14 4.85
N LYS A 41 0.10 -29.44 4.99
CA LYS A 41 -1.21 -30.11 4.85
C LYS A 41 -2.29 -29.60 5.82
N ARG A 42 -1.91 -28.88 6.87
CA ARG A 42 -2.85 -28.27 7.83
C ARG A 42 -3.45 -26.95 7.33
N TYR A 43 -2.99 -26.45 6.17
CA TYR A 43 -3.43 -25.19 5.60
C TYR A 43 -4.11 -25.40 4.26
N ALA A 44 -5.16 -24.61 4.02
CA ALA A 44 -5.79 -24.51 2.72
C ALA A 44 -6.18 -23.06 2.46
N PHE A 45 -5.65 -22.49 1.39
CA PHE A 45 -5.90 -21.12 0.96
C PHE A 45 -6.69 -21.13 -0.33
N ASP A 46 -7.85 -20.51 -0.30
CA ASP A 46 -8.71 -20.28 -1.45
C ASP A 46 -8.79 -18.77 -1.72
N CYS A 47 -8.80 -18.36 -2.96
CA CYS A 47 -8.97 -16.98 -3.37
C CYS A 47 -10.11 -16.87 -4.39
N VAL A 48 -11.13 -16.09 -4.06
CA VAL A 48 -12.27 -15.86 -4.96
C VAL A 48 -12.08 -14.52 -5.68
N LEU A 49 -12.15 -14.54 -7.00
CA LEU A 49 -11.96 -13.37 -7.86
C LEU A 49 -13.09 -13.26 -8.89
N PRO A 50 -13.50 -12.04 -9.29
CA PRO A 50 -14.51 -11.84 -10.32
C PRO A 50 -13.97 -12.02 -11.74
N PHE A 51 -12.74 -12.44 -11.91
CA PHE A 51 -12.08 -12.70 -13.20
C PHE A 51 -11.21 -13.95 -13.13
N SER A 52 -10.92 -14.53 -14.31
CA SER A 52 -10.01 -15.67 -14.40
C SER A 52 -8.58 -15.25 -14.10
N PHE A 53 -7.96 -15.91 -13.13
CA PHE A 53 -6.55 -15.76 -12.82
C PHE A 53 -5.79 -16.99 -13.31
N ARG A 54 -4.81 -16.76 -14.19
CA ARG A 54 -3.87 -17.80 -14.61
C ARG A 54 -2.56 -17.60 -13.85
N ASN A 55 -1.99 -18.70 -13.34
CA ASN A 55 -0.69 -18.65 -12.68
C ASN A 55 0.37 -18.05 -13.63
N GLY A 56 1.13 -17.07 -13.16
CA GLY A 56 2.04 -16.27 -13.98
C GLY A 56 1.49 -14.90 -14.42
N THR A 57 0.17 -14.64 -14.29
CA THR A 57 -0.41 -13.33 -14.62
C THR A 57 0.25 -12.22 -13.80
N GLY A 58 0.73 -11.18 -14.48
CA GLY A 58 1.45 -10.06 -13.85
C GLY A 58 2.74 -10.47 -13.13
N GLY A 59 3.30 -11.63 -13.46
CA GLY A 59 4.50 -12.18 -12.83
C GLY A 59 4.25 -12.84 -11.47
N PHE A 60 2.97 -13.05 -11.06
CA PHE A 60 2.62 -13.76 -9.84
C PHE A 60 2.48 -15.26 -10.09
N HIS A 61 3.17 -16.05 -9.26
CA HIS A 61 3.07 -17.50 -9.22
C HIS A 61 2.70 -17.94 -7.80
N PHE A 62 1.78 -18.89 -7.69
CA PHE A 62 1.29 -19.43 -6.44
C PHE A 62 1.32 -20.95 -6.47
N SER A 63 1.86 -21.56 -5.43
CA SER A 63 1.98 -23.03 -5.29
C SER A 63 0.85 -23.60 -4.43
N HIS A 64 0.31 -22.83 -3.50
CA HIS A 64 -0.60 -23.32 -2.45
C HIS A 64 -1.92 -22.53 -2.35
N VAL A 65 -2.16 -21.57 -3.25
CA VAL A 65 -3.42 -20.82 -3.30
C VAL A 65 -4.28 -21.34 -4.45
N ARG A 66 -5.50 -21.76 -4.17
CA ARG A 66 -6.49 -22.17 -5.18
C ARG A 66 -7.35 -20.97 -5.57
N PHE A 67 -7.41 -20.67 -6.84
CA PHE A 67 -8.20 -19.56 -7.38
C PHE A 67 -9.55 -20.05 -7.89
N HIS A 68 -10.62 -19.33 -7.53
CA HIS A 68 -11.98 -19.54 -7.97
C HIS A 68 -12.46 -18.29 -8.69
N GLN A 69 -12.83 -18.43 -9.95
CA GLN A 69 -13.50 -17.37 -10.70
C GLN A 69 -14.98 -17.37 -10.39
N SER A 70 -15.59 -16.19 -10.25
CA SER A 70 -17.02 -16.08 -9.97
C SER A 70 -17.60 -14.73 -10.38
N ASP A 71 -18.72 -14.75 -11.07
CA ASP A 71 -19.52 -13.56 -11.38
C ASP A 71 -20.33 -13.08 -10.14
N ASP A 72 -20.62 -13.98 -9.20
CA ASP A 72 -21.11 -13.64 -7.86
C ASP A 72 -20.19 -14.18 -6.78
N PRO A 73 -19.12 -13.43 -6.43
CA PRO A 73 -18.17 -13.83 -5.40
C PRO A 73 -18.80 -14.09 -4.03
N THR A 74 -19.88 -13.37 -3.69
CA THR A 74 -20.58 -13.55 -2.41
C THR A 74 -21.17 -14.95 -2.31
N GLN A 75 -21.95 -15.38 -3.30
CA GLN A 75 -22.56 -16.72 -3.32
C GLN A 75 -21.51 -17.82 -3.41
N THR A 76 -20.45 -17.59 -4.17
CA THR A 76 -19.32 -18.54 -4.25
C THR A 76 -18.64 -18.73 -2.90
N ILE A 77 -18.34 -17.65 -2.16
CA ILE A 77 -17.75 -17.74 -0.81
C ILE A 77 -18.68 -18.50 0.14
N LEU A 78 -19.99 -18.21 0.12
CA LEU A 78 -20.97 -18.91 0.95
C LEU A 78 -21.06 -20.40 0.62
N SER A 79 -21.00 -20.77 -0.65
CA SER A 79 -20.97 -22.16 -1.11
C SER A 79 -19.70 -22.88 -0.70
N LEU A 80 -18.55 -22.25 -0.89
CA LEU A 80 -17.26 -22.78 -0.48
C LEU A 80 -17.15 -22.91 1.03
N ASP A 81 -17.68 -21.95 1.82
CA ASP A 81 -17.69 -22.05 3.30
C ASP A 81 -18.54 -23.21 3.78
N ARG A 82 -19.70 -23.48 3.15
CA ARG A 82 -20.52 -24.66 3.47
C ARG A 82 -19.75 -25.96 3.24
N LYS A 83 -18.99 -26.04 2.15
CA LYS A 83 -18.21 -27.23 1.76
C LYS A 83 -16.93 -27.38 2.58
N ASN A 84 -16.15 -26.31 2.68
CA ASN A 84 -14.79 -26.33 3.20
C ASN A 84 -14.71 -25.99 4.69
N LYS A 85 -15.75 -25.35 5.26
CA LYS A 85 -15.81 -24.88 6.65
C LYS A 85 -14.58 -24.04 6.99
N TYR A 86 -14.47 -22.86 6.36
CA TYR A 86 -13.36 -21.95 6.61
C TYR A 86 -13.27 -21.52 8.07
N ASP A 87 -12.05 -21.42 8.57
CA ASP A 87 -11.74 -20.81 9.86
C ASP A 87 -11.82 -19.29 9.77
N PHE A 88 -11.37 -18.73 8.62
CA PHE A 88 -11.36 -17.30 8.35
C PHE A 88 -11.78 -16.99 6.92
N ILE A 89 -12.40 -15.82 6.76
CA ILE A 89 -12.70 -15.19 5.47
C ILE A 89 -12.09 -13.79 5.49
N PHE A 90 -11.00 -13.58 4.76
CA PHE A 90 -10.30 -12.32 4.67
C PHE A 90 -10.87 -11.51 3.50
N VAL A 91 -11.43 -10.33 3.80
CA VAL A 91 -12.06 -9.48 2.79
C VAL A 91 -11.37 -8.13 2.74
N ARG A 92 -10.94 -7.75 1.55
CA ARG A 92 -10.49 -6.40 1.24
C ARG A 92 -11.60 -5.65 0.51
N GLY A 93 -12.17 -4.67 1.15
CA GLY A 93 -13.25 -3.88 0.57
C GLY A 93 -14.48 -3.82 1.49
N ARG A 94 -14.87 -2.56 1.82
CA ARG A 94 -15.97 -2.31 2.76
C ARG A 94 -17.32 -2.84 2.28
N ASN A 95 -17.63 -2.56 1.00
CA ASN A 95 -18.94 -2.95 0.44
C ASN A 95 -19.08 -4.47 0.36
N ASP A 96 -18.01 -5.18 0.04
CA ASP A 96 -18.02 -6.62 -0.10
C ASP A 96 -18.11 -7.32 1.24
N ALA A 97 -17.40 -6.84 2.25
CA ALA A 97 -17.51 -7.34 3.62
C ALA A 97 -18.92 -7.12 4.17
N HIS A 98 -19.51 -5.94 3.92
CA HIS A 98 -20.88 -5.64 4.32
C HIS A 98 -21.90 -6.56 3.63
N LYS A 99 -21.76 -6.77 2.31
CA LYS A 99 -22.63 -7.64 1.53
C LYS A 99 -22.60 -9.10 2.05
N LEU A 100 -21.41 -9.62 2.35
CA LEU A 100 -21.24 -10.96 2.93
C LEU A 100 -22.00 -11.13 4.25
N LEU A 101 -21.86 -10.16 5.17
CA LEU A 101 -22.53 -10.20 6.47
C LEU A 101 -24.04 -10.06 6.36
N GLN A 102 -24.55 -9.28 5.39
CA GLN A 102 -26.00 -9.19 5.14
C GLN A 102 -26.60 -10.52 4.67
N HIS A 103 -25.84 -11.32 3.92
CA HIS A 103 -26.31 -12.64 3.49
C HIS A 103 -26.19 -13.73 4.57
N LYS A 104 -25.24 -13.61 5.48
CA LYS A 104 -25.01 -14.60 6.54
C LYS A 104 -24.28 -14.00 7.74
N GLU A 105 -25.05 -13.58 8.74
CA GLU A 105 -24.54 -12.96 9.95
C GLU A 105 -23.53 -13.86 10.72
N SER A 106 -23.72 -15.17 10.70
CA SER A 106 -22.83 -16.13 11.35
C SER A 106 -21.38 -16.08 10.82
N LEU A 107 -21.13 -15.43 9.68
CA LEU A 107 -19.76 -15.16 9.19
C LEU A 107 -19.01 -14.15 10.04
N SER A 108 -19.68 -13.40 10.91
CA SER A 108 -19.06 -12.42 11.81
C SER A 108 -17.90 -13.02 12.63
N GLN A 109 -18.05 -14.28 13.07
CA GLN A 109 -17.02 -15.00 13.83
C GLN A 109 -15.79 -15.42 12.99
N LYS A 110 -15.87 -15.32 11.67
CA LYS A 110 -14.81 -15.72 10.73
C LYS A 110 -14.26 -14.55 9.92
N LEU A 111 -14.99 -13.43 9.86
CA LEU A 111 -14.66 -12.30 8.98
C LEU A 111 -13.45 -11.54 9.51
N LEU A 112 -12.44 -11.43 8.66
CA LEU A 112 -11.27 -10.54 8.80
C LEU A 112 -11.41 -9.44 7.76
N TYR A 113 -11.53 -8.21 8.19
CA TYR A 113 -11.78 -7.08 7.30
C TYR A 113 -10.57 -6.16 7.18
N LEU A 114 -10.09 -5.90 5.95
CA LEU A 114 -9.06 -4.90 5.69
C LEU A 114 -9.68 -3.56 5.27
N ALA A 115 -9.59 -2.59 6.17
CA ALA A 115 -10.05 -1.22 5.95
C ALA A 115 -9.04 -0.44 5.11
N THR A 116 -9.31 -0.29 3.81
CA THR A 116 -8.44 0.43 2.86
C THR A 116 -8.78 1.91 2.72
N GLN A 117 -9.99 2.29 3.13
CA GLN A 117 -10.47 3.67 3.13
C GLN A 117 -11.12 3.96 4.47
N TYR A 118 -10.64 4.98 5.13
CA TYR A 118 -11.09 5.39 6.43
C TYR A 118 -11.23 6.91 6.48
N ASN A 119 -12.45 7.38 6.72
CA ASN A 119 -12.76 8.80 6.86
C ASN A 119 -13.77 8.98 8.00
N LEU A 120 -13.33 9.55 9.11
CA LEU A 120 -14.17 9.83 10.29
C LEU A 120 -15.22 10.92 10.04
N GLN A 121 -15.03 11.77 9.04
CA GLN A 121 -15.92 12.92 8.77
C GLN A 121 -17.07 12.55 7.83
N ASP A 122 -17.01 11.39 7.17
CA ASP A 122 -18.09 10.92 6.31
C ASP A 122 -18.99 9.96 7.12
N PRO A 123 -20.21 10.36 7.51
CA PRO A 123 -21.11 9.57 8.34
C PRO A 123 -21.46 8.21 7.72
N TYR A 124 -21.58 8.17 6.37
CA TYR A 124 -21.88 6.94 5.65
C TYR A 124 -20.70 5.95 5.71
N ILE A 125 -19.47 6.47 5.50
CA ILE A 125 -18.26 5.66 5.61
C ILE A 125 -18.10 5.15 7.04
N MET A 126 -18.31 6.03 8.02
CA MET A 126 -18.22 5.69 9.44
C MET A 126 -19.26 4.67 9.87
N GLY A 127 -20.52 4.87 9.54
CA GLY A 127 -21.59 3.94 9.91
C GLY A 127 -21.32 2.52 9.40
N ARG A 128 -20.87 2.39 8.15
CA ARG A 128 -20.47 1.10 7.58
C ARG A 128 -19.22 0.51 8.21
N THR A 129 -18.23 1.34 8.53
CA THR A 129 -17.01 0.89 9.20
C THR A 129 -17.32 0.39 10.61
N ASP A 130 -18.18 1.09 11.35
CA ASP A 130 -18.63 0.69 12.69
C ASP A 130 -19.45 -0.62 12.64
N TYR A 131 -20.31 -0.76 11.64
CA TYR A 131 -21.05 -2.01 11.44
C TYR A 131 -20.08 -3.18 11.20
N LEU A 132 -19.11 -3.01 10.29
CA LEU A 132 -18.11 -4.03 10.00
C LEU A 132 -17.21 -4.30 11.21
N PHE A 133 -16.84 -3.27 11.95
CA PHE A 133 -16.06 -3.44 13.15
C PHE A 133 -16.79 -4.30 14.18
N ARG A 134 -18.06 -4.01 14.46
CA ARG A 134 -18.87 -4.82 15.41
C ARG A 134 -19.03 -6.26 14.95
N ASN A 135 -19.27 -6.47 13.66
CA ASN A 135 -19.60 -7.74 13.06
C ASN A 135 -18.41 -8.43 12.34
N SER A 136 -17.19 -8.09 12.69
CA SER A 136 -16.00 -8.82 12.24
C SER A 136 -15.23 -9.37 13.43
N ARG A 137 -14.56 -10.48 13.24
CA ARG A 137 -13.66 -11.03 14.25
C ARG A 137 -12.47 -10.11 14.47
N MET A 138 -11.92 -9.52 13.38
CA MET A 138 -10.80 -8.61 13.42
C MET A 138 -10.88 -7.61 12.27
N VAL A 139 -10.35 -6.40 12.50
CA VAL A 139 -10.22 -5.35 11.50
C VAL A 139 -8.78 -4.93 11.38
N PHE A 140 -8.29 -4.87 10.15
CA PHE A 140 -6.95 -4.41 9.83
C PHE A 140 -6.99 -3.00 9.26
N PHE A 141 -6.11 -2.13 9.72
CA PHE A 141 -5.85 -0.83 9.12
C PHE A 141 -4.48 -0.83 8.44
N GLN A 142 -4.32 -0.06 7.37
CA GLN A 142 -3.07 -0.02 6.62
C GLN A 142 -1.97 0.82 7.28
N THR A 143 -2.32 1.69 8.21
CA THR A 143 -1.37 2.57 8.90
C THR A 143 -1.68 2.61 10.39
N GLU A 144 -0.63 2.71 11.23
CA GLU A 144 -0.79 2.88 12.67
C GLU A 144 -1.60 4.14 13.04
N PRO A 145 -1.36 5.31 12.41
CA PRO A 145 -2.18 6.49 12.70
C PRO A 145 -3.68 6.30 12.48
N ASN A 146 -4.07 5.53 11.44
CA ASN A 146 -5.48 5.21 11.21
C ASN A 146 -6.04 4.23 12.25
N ALA A 147 -5.27 3.22 12.62
CA ALA A 147 -5.65 2.25 13.65
C ALA A 147 -5.84 2.95 15.00
N GLU A 148 -4.88 3.76 15.40
CA GLU A 148 -4.91 4.51 16.66
C GLU A 148 -6.06 5.51 16.71
N ARG A 149 -6.30 6.26 15.64
CA ARG A 149 -7.42 7.17 15.55
C ARG A 149 -8.76 6.45 15.69
N TYR A 150 -8.87 5.25 15.13
CA TYR A 150 -10.08 4.45 15.26
C TYR A 150 -10.23 3.84 16.64
N ARG A 151 -9.14 3.41 17.29
CA ARG A 151 -9.14 2.95 18.69
C ARG A 151 -9.67 4.04 19.61
N ARG A 152 -9.14 5.26 19.53
CA ARG A 152 -9.60 6.42 20.32
C ARG A 152 -11.08 6.72 20.09
N TYR A 153 -11.52 6.67 18.83
CA TYR A 153 -12.93 6.87 18.50
C TYR A 153 -13.83 5.82 19.19
N GLN A 154 -13.44 4.55 19.22
CA GLN A 154 -14.21 3.49 19.86
C GLN A 154 -14.13 3.55 21.40
N LEU A 155 -12.99 3.92 21.95
CA LEU A 155 -12.84 4.16 23.40
C LEU A 155 -13.75 5.29 23.86
N ASN A 156 -13.81 6.41 23.12
CA ASN A 156 -14.67 7.53 23.46
C ASN A 156 -16.17 7.18 23.41
N LYS A 157 -16.55 6.15 22.63
CA LYS A 157 -17.92 5.62 22.65
C LYS A 157 -18.23 4.74 23.86
N GLY A 158 -17.23 4.30 24.61
CA GLY A 158 -17.40 3.48 25.82
C GLY A 158 -17.87 2.04 25.56
N SER A 159 -17.88 1.58 24.30
CA SER A 159 -18.44 0.26 23.92
C SER A 159 -17.44 -0.88 24.03
N TYR A 160 -16.14 -0.58 24.22
CA TYR A 160 -15.07 -1.57 24.22
C TYR A 160 -13.97 -1.17 25.20
N SER A 161 -13.36 -2.14 25.85
CA SER A 161 -12.13 -1.96 26.62
C SER A 161 -10.91 -1.81 25.68
N GLU A 162 -9.84 -1.24 26.19
CA GLU A 162 -8.57 -1.10 25.45
C GLU A 162 -7.99 -2.46 25.03
N GLN A 163 -8.12 -3.48 25.89
CA GLN A 163 -7.69 -4.84 25.58
C GLN A 163 -8.47 -5.46 24.42
N GLU A 164 -9.78 -5.28 24.38
CA GLU A 164 -10.62 -5.75 23.27
C GLU A 164 -10.26 -5.04 21.97
N LEU A 165 -10.04 -3.72 22.01
CA LEU A 165 -9.64 -2.95 20.84
C LEU A 165 -8.26 -3.35 20.33
N THR A 166 -7.28 -3.55 21.22
CA THR A 166 -5.94 -4.01 20.87
C THR A 166 -5.96 -5.38 20.20
N ARG A 167 -6.84 -6.28 20.65
CA ARG A 167 -7.03 -7.58 20.01
C ARG A 167 -7.72 -7.47 18.65
N LYS A 168 -8.76 -6.67 18.55
CA LYS A 168 -9.66 -6.59 17.39
C LYS A 168 -9.12 -5.70 16.28
N ILE A 169 -8.35 -4.65 16.60
CA ILE A 169 -7.75 -3.70 15.66
C ILE A 169 -6.28 -4.03 15.50
N GLN A 170 -5.90 -4.39 14.30
CA GLN A 170 -4.52 -4.71 13.94
C GLN A 170 -4.03 -3.80 12.80
N VAL A 171 -2.73 -3.65 12.65
CA VAL A 171 -2.14 -2.98 11.50
C VAL A 171 -1.62 -4.00 10.52
N LEU A 172 -2.07 -3.91 9.28
CA LEU A 172 -1.56 -4.65 8.15
C LEU A 172 -1.05 -3.64 7.14
N PRO A 173 0.26 -3.36 7.12
CA PRO A 173 0.82 -2.31 6.28
C PRO A 173 0.67 -2.68 4.79
N GLN A 174 0.94 -1.71 3.94
CA GLN A 174 1.07 -1.99 2.52
C GLN A 174 2.37 -2.78 2.28
N PHE A 175 2.36 -3.60 1.24
CA PHE A 175 3.44 -4.51 0.91
C PHE A 175 4.27 -3.99 -0.25
N VAL A 176 5.59 -4.19 -0.18
CA VAL A 176 6.50 -3.98 -1.30
C VAL A 176 7.10 -5.32 -1.70
N GLU A 177 6.95 -5.68 -2.96
CA GLU A 177 7.62 -6.86 -3.50
C GLU A 177 9.13 -6.58 -3.58
N PRO A 178 9.99 -7.40 -2.97
CA PRO A 178 11.43 -7.24 -3.11
C PRO A 178 11.85 -7.34 -4.57
N SER A 179 12.92 -6.67 -4.93
CA SER A 179 13.46 -6.76 -6.28
C SER A 179 13.96 -8.18 -6.54
N ARG A 180 13.52 -8.80 -7.63
CA ARG A 180 13.97 -10.17 -8.02
C ARG A 180 15.39 -10.21 -8.54
N HIS A 181 15.86 -9.08 -9.04
CA HIS A 181 17.20 -8.94 -9.60
C HIS A 181 17.95 -7.84 -8.86
N PRO A 182 19.26 -7.97 -8.70
CA PRO A 182 20.08 -6.87 -8.24
C PRO A 182 19.83 -5.69 -9.18
N LEU A 183 19.24 -4.64 -8.65
CA LEU A 183 19.10 -3.42 -9.41
C LEU A 183 20.51 -2.86 -9.61
N LYS A 184 20.82 -2.46 -10.85
CA LYS A 184 22.09 -1.79 -11.10
C LYS A 184 22.12 -0.54 -10.24
N MET A 185 23.03 -0.51 -9.27
CA MET A 185 23.25 0.70 -8.47
C MET A 185 23.47 1.88 -9.40
N ARG A 186 22.94 3.03 -9.01
CA ARG A 186 23.16 4.26 -9.75
C ARG A 186 24.66 4.48 -9.88
N ARG A 187 25.11 4.82 -11.09
CA ARG A 187 26.52 5.20 -11.30
C ARG A 187 26.73 6.62 -10.80
N GLU A 188 27.78 6.83 -10.04
CA GLU A 188 28.10 8.13 -9.43
C GLU A 188 28.35 9.24 -10.47
N ASP A 189 28.84 8.85 -11.67
CA ASP A 189 29.08 9.76 -12.80
C ASP A 189 27.81 10.28 -13.47
N LYS A 190 26.62 9.72 -13.14
CA LYS A 190 25.35 10.16 -13.72
C LYS A 190 24.68 11.27 -12.90
N PRO A 191 24.08 12.27 -13.57
CA PRO A 191 23.32 13.30 -12.88
C PRO A 191 22.14 12.71 -12.13
N LEU A 192 21.80 13.30 -10.98
CA LEU A 192 20.56 13.00 -10.28
C LEU A 192 19.36 13.52 -11.06
N HIS A 193 18.29 12.72 -11.05
CA HIS A 193 17.00 13.09 -11.60
C HIS A 193 15.94 12.96 -10.50
N LEU A 194 14.87 13.72 -10.60
CA LEU A 194 13.68 13.51 -9.81
C LEU A 194 12.78 12.50 -10.53
N ILE A 195 12.15 11.59 -9.79
CA ILE A 195 11.14 10.68 -10.34
C ILE A 195 9.83 10.75 -9.57
N MET A 196 8.75 10.86 -10.30
CA MET A 196 7.38 10.84 -9.79
C MET A 196 6.62 9.69 -10.45
N ALA A 197 6.30 8.64 -9.68
CA ALA A 197 5.61 7.45 -10.18
C ALA A 197 4.22 7.29 -9.54
N GLY A 198 3.19 6.99 -10.34
CA GLY A 198 1.83 6.68 -9.90
C GLY A 198 0.76 7.58 -10.53
N VAL A 199 -0.51 7.39 -10.17
CA VAL A 199 -1.64 8.16 -10.73
C VAL A 199 -1.42 9.66 -10.55
N ILE A 200 -1.62 10.44 -11.61
CA ILE A 200 -1.56 11.89 -11.55
C ILE A 200 -2.91 12.45 -11.06
N ARG A 201 -2.88 13.19 -9.95
CA ARG A 201 -4.02 13.88 -9.33
C ARG A 201 -3.65 15.31 -8.98
N PRO A 202 -4.63 16.22 -8.84
CA PRO A 202 -4.35 17.63 -8.49
C PRO A 202 -3.47 17.76 -7.24
N ARG A 203 -3.77 17.00 -6.19
CA ARG A 203 -3.09 17.05 -4.89
C ARG A 203 -1.72 16.37 -4.83
N TYR A 204 -1.29 15.71 -5.90
CA TYR A 204 -0.03 14.95 -5.89
C TYR A 204 1.17 15.75 -6.37
N GLY A 205 1.05 17.07 -6.40
CA GLY A 205 2.18 18.00 -6.47
C GLY A 205 2.90 18.09 -7.82
N LEU A 206 2.32 17.62 -8.94
CA LEU A 206 2.98 17.72 -10.26
C LEU A 206 3.34 19.17 -10.63
N ALA A 207 2.50 20.15 -10.30
CA ALA A 207 2.78 21.56 -10.57
C ALA A 207 3.98 22.08 -9.77
N VAL A 208 4.10 21.68 -8.49
CA VAL A 208 5.23 22.05 -7.63
C VAL A 208 6.51 21.37 -8.13
N ALA A 209 6.44 20.11 -8.49
CA ALA A 209 7.56 19.35 -9.05
C ALA A 209 8.06 19.95 -10.38
N ALA A 210 7.14 20.32 -11.29
CA ALA A 210 7.47 20.97 -12.55
C ALA A 210 8.12 22.35 -12.35
N LYS A 211 7.71 23.11 -11.34
CA LYS A 211 8.35 24.37 -10.97
C LYS A 211 9.76 24.10 -10.36
N ALA A 212 9.86 23.11 -9.50
CA ALA A 212 11.13 22.75 -8.86
C ALA A 212 12.21 22.36 -9.89
N ILE A 213 11.85 21.54 -10.91
CA ILE A 213 12.85 21.15 -11.92
C ILE A 213 13.33 22.36 -12.75
N GLN A 214 12.53 23.41 -12.95
CA GLN A 214 12.98 24.64 -13.59
C GLN A 214 14.05 25.35 -12.73
N LEU A 215 13.88 25.38 -11.42
CA LEU A 215 14.82 25.97 -10.48
C LEU A 215 16.14 25.16 -10.45
N ILE A 216 16.03 23.83 -10.32
CA ILE A 216 17.17 22.90 -10.28
C ILE A 216 18.02 23.03 -11.55
N ARG A 217 17.40 23.13 -12.71
CA ARG A 217 18.11 23.19 -13.99
C ARG A 217 18.96 24.45 -14.21
N LYS A 218 18.75 25.49 -13.43
CA LYS A 218 19.64 26.66 -13.41
C LYS A 218 21.05 26.31 -12.94
N HIS A 219 21.18 25.30 -12.05
CA HIS A 219 22.43 24.84 -11.47
C HIS A 219 22.86 23.46 -12.00
N SER A 220 21.89 22.64 -12.39
CA SER A 220 22.10 21.28 -12.91
C SER A 220 21.33 21.09 -14.24
N PRO A 221 21.83 21.60 -15.38
CA PRO A 221 21.10 21.65 -16.65
C PRO A 221 20.66 20.28 -17.19
N LYS A 222 21.39 19.21 -16.82
CA LYS A 222 21.10 17.83 -17.19
C LYS A 222 20.02 17.18 -16.35
N ALA A 223 19.64 17.77 -15.20
CA ALA A 223 18.59 17.25 -14.34
C ALA A 223 17.24 17.19 -15.07
N ARG A 224 16.45 16.17 -14.76
CA ARG A 224 15.10 15.94 -15.32
C ARG A 224 14.12 15.57 -14.20
N LEU A 225 12.86 15.91 -14.39
CA LEU A 225 11.74 15.33 -13.68
C LEU A 225 11.13 14.24 -14.56
N ARG A 226 11.31 12.98 -14.21
CA ARG A 226 10.73 11.82 -14.89
C ARG A 226 9.35 11.54 -14.30
N VAL A 227 8.32 11.49 -15.12
CA VAL A 227 6.94 11.26 -14.66
C VAL A 227 6.39 9.98 -15.27
N LEU A 228 6.09 9.00 -14.40
CA LEU A 228 5.52 7.71 -14.77
C LEU A 228 4.10 7.61 -14.19
N TYR A 229 3.12 7.27 -15.03
CA TYR A 229 1.75 7.18 -14.55
C TYR A 229 0.89 6.22 -15.37
N PRO A 230 0.05 5.41 -14.72
CA PRO A 230 -0.93 4.56 -15.41
C PRO A 230 -2.17 5.34 -15.85
N SER A 231 -2.44 6.50 -15.23
CA SER A 231 -3.60 7.32 -15.57
C SER A 231 -3.50 8.73 -14.98
N ILE A 232 -4.24 9.65 -15.59
CA ILE A 232 -4.48 11.01 -15.10
C ILE A 232 -5.96 11.12 -14.76
N VAL A 233 -6.29 11.68 -13.59
CA VAL A 233 -7.70 11.93 -13.19
C VAL A 233 -8.33 12.93 -14.17
N GLY A 234 -9.52 12.63 -14.68
CA GLY A 234 -10.17 13.31 -15.80
C GLY A 234 -10.23 14.83 -15.70
N THR A 235 -10.67 15.36 -14.55
CA THR A 235 -10.76 16.80 -14.28
C THR A 235 -9.42 17.54 -14.30
N TYR A 236 -8.31 16.82 -14.11
CA TYR A 236 -6.95 17.38 -14.08
C TYR A 236 -6.18 17.16 -15.39
N ARG A 237 -6.73 16.42 -16.36
CA ARG A 237 -6.01 15.97 -17.55
C ARG A 237 -5.40 17.12 -18.36
N LYS A 238 -6.18 18.14 -18.69
CA LYS A 238 -5.70 19.31 -19.47
C LYS A 238 -4.51 19.99 -18.78
N ARG A 239 -4.63 20.25 -17.47
CA ARG A 239 -3.56 20.89 -16.69
C ARG A 239 -2.32 20.01 -16.57
N ALA A 240 -2.50 18.72 -16.32
CA ALA A 240 -1.38 17.77 -16.24
C ALA A 240 -0.60 17.71 -17.57
N GLN A 241 -1.28 17.65 -18.71
CA GLN A 241 -0.64 17.65 -20.03
C GLN A 241 0.19 18.92 -20.28
N GLN A 242 -0.27 20.09 -19.84
CA GLN A 242 0.53 21.31 -19.93
C GLN A 242 1.81 21.20 -19.10
N LEU A 243 1.72 20.67 -17.87
CA LEU A 243 2.87 20.50 -16.97
C LEU A 243 3.86 19.45 -17.50
N LEU A 244 3.38 18.37 -18.08
CA LEU A 244 4.21 17.32 -18.68
C LEU A 244 5.03 17.80 -19.90
N ARG A 245 4.58 18.87 -20.57
CA ARG A 245 5.29 19.51 -21.70
C ARG A 245 6.30 20.57 -21.27
N MET A 246 6.40 20.87 -19.99
CA MET A 246 7.34 21.89 -19.50
C MET A 246 8.80 21.47 -19.73
N PRO A 247 9.73 22.39 -20.03
CA PRO A 247 11.15 22.09 -20.19
C PRO A 247 11.70 21.39 -18.93
N GLY A 248 12.48 20.31 -19.11
CA GLY A 248 13.05 19.52 -18.02
C GLY A 248 12.12 18.44 -17.45
N VAL A 249 10.84 18.41 -17.84
CA VAL A 249 9.93 17.29 -17.54
C VAL A 249 10.03 16.25 -18.66
N SER A 250 10.16 14.99 -18.28
CA SER A 250 10.17 13.83 -19.19
C SER A 250 8.94 12.98 -18.90
N ASP A 251 8.01 12.96 -19.84
CA ASP A 251 6.79 12.15 -19.78
C ASP A 251 7.11 10.73 -20.26
N HIS A 252 6.98 9.76 -19.36
CA HIS A 252 7.24 8.35 -19.66
C HIS A 252 5.96 7.50 -19.68
N GLY A 253 4.80 8.07 -19.34
CA GLY A 253 3.52 7.37 -19.34
C GLY A 253 3.52 6.15 -18.41
N GLN A 254 2.81 5.09 -18.88
CA GLN A 254 2.71 3.83 -18.16
C GLN A 254 3.93 2.96 -18.45
N LYS A 255 4.50 2.39 -17.39
CA LYS A 255 5.59 1.43 -17.42
C LYS A 255 5.22 0.15 -16.68
N SER A 256 5.88 -0.95 -17.00
CA SER A 256 5.82 -2.18 -16.21
C SER A 256 6.38 -1.93 -14.79
N MET A 257 6.05 -2.84 -13.88
CA MET A 257 6.59 -2.76 -12.50
C MET A 257 8.13 -2.79 -12.48
N TRP A 258 8.76 -3.56 -13.36
CA TRP A 258 10.22 -3.71 -13.43
C TRP A 258 10.88 -2.46 -14.00
N GLU A 259 10.40 -1.98 -15.15
CA GLU A 259 10.87 -0.73 -15.73
C GLU A 259 10.71 0.45 -14.76
N THR A 260 9.60 0.48 -14.00
CA THR A 260 9.38 1.50 -12.98
C THR A 260 10.47 1.45 -11.90
N LYS A 261 10.79 0.26 -11.37
CA LYS A 261 11.85 0.10 -10.36
C LYS A 261 13.24 0.49 -10.90
N GLU A 262 13.58 0.05 -12.10
CA GLU A 262 14.83 0.44 -12.75
C GLU A 262 14.94 1.95 -12.92
N MET A 263 13.86 2.59 -13.40
CA MET A 263 13.83 4.05 -13.56
C MET A 263 13.89 4.79 -12.23
N ILE A 264 13.33 4.24 -11.15
CA ILE A 264 13.43 4.81 -9.80
C ILE A 264 14.90 4.83 -9.38
N VAL A 265 15.59 3.71 -9.49
CA VAL A 265 17.01 3.60 -9.12
C VAL A 265 17.90 4.48 -10.00
N ASP A 266 17.70 4.45 -11.33
CA ASP A 266 18.48 5.28 -12.27
C ASP A 266 18.21 6.79 -12.10
N SER A 267 17.06 7.18 -11.56
CA SER A 267 16.77 8.59 -11.26
C SER A 267 17.48 9.09 -10.00
N GLY A 268 17.53 8.27 -8.99
CA GLY A 268 18.23 8.54 -7.73
C GLY A 268 17.44 9.33 -6.68
N ILE A 269 16.39 10.10 -7.02
CA ILE A 269 15.59 10.86 -6.05
C ILE A 269 14.11 10.64 -6.33
N GLY A 270 13.41 10.01 -5.39
CA GLY A 270 11.96 9.85 -5.41
C GLY A 270 11.23 11.13 -5.01
N LEU A 271 10.09 11.39 -5.64
CA LEU A 271 9.22 12.51 -5.30
C LEU A 271 7.81 12.03 -5.04
N ALA A 272 7.33 12.23 -3.82
CA ALA A 272 6.02 11.76 -3.36
C ALA A 272 5.27 12.84 -2.58
N LEU A 273 4.73 13.80 -3.30
CA LEU A 273 4.05 14.96 -2.71
C LEU A 273 2.57 14.68 -2.51
N LEU A 274 2.03 15.12 -1.38
CA LEU A 274 0.62 15.08 -1.06
C LEU A 274 0.21 16.40 -0.37
N TYR A 275 -0.44 17.28 -1.11
CA TYR A 275 -0.98 18.51 -0.58
C TYR A 275 -2.45 18.32 -0.21
N ASP A 276 -2.70 18.14 1.06
CA ASP A 276 -4.07 18.01 1.58
C ASP A 276 -4.57 19.37 2.06
N ARG A 277 -5.14 20.14 1.13
CA ARG A 277 -5.71 21.46 1.43
C ARG A 277 -7.17 21.41 1.89
N THR A 278 -7.74 20.22 2.05
CA THR A 278 -9.19 20.10 2.27
C THR A 278 -9.64 20.42 3.68
N SER A 279 -8.77 20.63 4.61
CA SER A 279 -8.94 21.37 5.88
C SER A 279 -7.76 21.09 6.81
N ASP A 280 -7.32 22.09 7.56
CA ASP A 280 -6.42 21.92 8.72
C ASP A 280 -7.01 20.97 9.77
N GLN A 281 -8.30 20.61 9.62
CA GLN A 281 -9.03 19.74 10.53
C GLN A 281 -8.91 18.24 10.22
N ASN A 282 -8.37 17.82 9.08
CA ASN A 282 -8.22 16.38 8.74
C ASN A 282 -6.90 16.06 8.04
N PRO A 283 -5.79 16.07 8.78
CA PRO A 283 -4.49 15.72 8.23
C PRO A 283 -4.50 14.31 7.67
N SER A 284 -3.82 14.10 6.54
CA SER A 284 -3.73 12.77 5.93
C SER A 284 -2.98 11.80 6.84
N HIS A 285 -3.71 10.80 7.34
CA HIS A 285 -3.16 9.69 8.12
C HIS A 285 -2.65 8.55 7.24
N SER A 286 -2.81 8.69 5.93
CA SER A 286 -2.31 7.75 4.95
C SER A 286 -1.06 8.29 4.27
N TYR A 287 -0.23 7.40 3.77
CA TYR A 287 0.93 7.73 2.95
C TYR A 287 0.71 7.26 1.50
N LEU A 288 1.48 7.82 0.58
CA LEU A 288 1.48 7.36 -0.79
C LEU A 288 2.30 6.07 -0.90
N SER A 289 1.71 5.00 -1.42
CA SER A 289 2.37 3.68 -1.57
C SER A 289 3.71 3.73 -2.30
N ARG A 290 3.88 4.71 -3.20
CA ARG A 290 5.15 4.93 -3.91
C ARG A 290 6.33 5.25 -2.99
N ILE A 291 6.08 5.86 -1.81
CA ILE A 291 7.15 6.12 -0.83
C ILE A 291 7.79 4.80 -0.40
N LEU A 292 6.98 3.78 -0.17
CA LEU A 292 7.46 2.47 0.25
C LEU A 292 8.36 1.82 -0.80
N GLU A 293 8.04 2.02 -2.09
CA GLU A 293 8.88 1.52 -3.18
C GLU A 293 10.24 2.25 -3.22
N TYR A 294 10.24 3.58 -3.06
CA TYR A 294 11.49 4.35 -2.97
C TYR A 294 12.33 3.88 -1.78
N MET A 295 11.72 3.73 -0.61
CA MET A 295 12.40 3.25 0.60
C MET A 295 12.99 1.85 0.41
N ALA A 296 12.20 0.91 -0.11
CA ALA A 296 12.64 -0.46 -0.35
C ALA A 296 13.79 -0.57 -1.35
N LEU A 297 13.90 0.39 -2.27
CA LEU A 297 14.97 0.50 -3.25
C LEU A 297 16.17 1.32 -2.75
N GLY A 298 16.11 1.87 -1.54
CA GLY A 298 17.14 2.72 -0.98
C GLY A 298 17.27 4.06 -1.73
N VAL A 299 16.19 4.55 -2.33
CA VAL A 299 16.17 5.82 -3.04
C VAL A 299 15.64 6.92 -2.11
N PRO A 300 16.44 7.95 -1.78
CA PRO A 300 15.98 9.08 -0.98
C PRO A 300 14.71 9.70 -1.56
N VAL A 301 13.74 10.03 -0.69
CA VAL A 301 12.43 10.52 -1.13
C VAL A 301 12.14 11.92 -0.58
N LEU A 302 11.88 12.87 -1.47
CA LEU A 302 11.35 14.17 -1.11
C LEU A 302 9.82 14.06 -0.98
N THR A 303 9.29 14.42 0.18
CA THR A 303 7.87 14.25 0.48
C THR A 303 7.34 15.35 1.40
N THR A 304 6.03 15.54 1.41
CA THR A 304 5.37 16.51 2.30
C THR A 304 5.18 15.98 3.71
N ARG A 305 5.16 16.87 4.71
CA ARG A 305 4.87 16.53 6.11
C ARG A 305 3.38 16.25 6.29
N THR A 306 3.01 14.99 6.22
CA THR A 306 1.67 14.52 6.60
C THR A 306 1.78 13.58 7.78
N VAL A 307 0.71 13.37 8.55
CA VAL A 307 0.71 12.44 9.69
C VAL A 307 1.17 11.04 9.26
N GLY A 308 0.71 10.56 8.10
CA GLY A 308 1.14 9.28 7.53
C GLY A 308 2.63 9.24 7.19
N ASN A 309 3.17 10.30 6.57
CA ASN A 309 4.57 10.36 6.19
C ASN A 309 5.50 10.53 7.40
N LEU A 310 5.08 11.28 8.43
CA LEU A 310 5.80 11.40 9.71
C LEU A 310 5.89 10.03 10.40
N ALA A 311 4.79 9.30 10.50
CA ALA A 311 4.79 7.95 11.06
C ALA A 311 5.67 6.95 10.27
N LEU A 312 5.81 7.18 8.97
CA LEU A 312 6.59 6.33 8.07
C LEU A 312 8.09 6.63 8.14
N LEU A 313 8.46 7.92 8.07
CA LEU A 313 9.84 8.39 7.90
C LEU A 313 10.46 8.92 9.20
N GLY A 314 9.66 9.24 10.22
CA GLY A 314 10.10 9.91 11.44
C GLY A 314 9.95 11.43 11.33
N GLU A 315 9.84 12.08 12.48
CA GLU A 315 9.67 13.53 12.57
C GLU A 315 10.92 14.29 12.10
N ASP A 316 12.09 13.72 12.37
CA ASP A 316 13.40 14.30 12.07
C ASP A 316 13.89 14.02 10.65
N TYR A 317 13.07 13.40 9.80
CA TYR A 317 13.47 13.10 8.42
C TYR A 317 13.80 14.39 7.66
N PRO A 318 15.05 14.56 7.17
CA PRO A 318 15.53 15.86 6.70
C PRO A 318 15.06 16.26 5.30
N LEU A 319 14.42 15.32 4.57
CA LEU A 319 14.00 15.54 3.18
C LEU A 319 12.50 15.82 3.05
N PHE A 320 11.85 16.31 4.13
CA PHE A 320 10.52 16.89 4.01
C PHE A 320 10.57 18.21 3.26
N VAL A 321 9.58 18.42 2.39
CA VAL A 321 9.45 19.60 1.52
C VAL A 321 8.03 20.11 1.51
N GLU A 322 7.87 21.41 1.31
CA GLU A 322 6.57 22.06 1.18
C GLU A 322 6.43 22.78 -0.17
N TYR A 323 7.49 23.47 -0.59
CA TYR A 323 7.50 24.29 -1.79
C TYR A 323 8.54 23.83 -2.83
N ALA A 324 8.47 24.38 -4.02
CA ALA A 324 9.41 24.10 -5.11
C ALA A 324 10.86 24.45 -4.75
N PHE A 325 11.05 25.48 -3.93
CA PHE A 325 12.37 25.92 -3.46
C PHE A 325 13.00 24.88 -2.51
N ASP A 326 12.20 24.32 -1.59
CA ASP A 326 12.70 23.27 -0.69
C ASP A 326 13.15 22.03 -1.48
N ILE A 327 12.43 21.67 -2.54
CA ILE A 327 12.82 20.57 -3.44
C ILE A 327 14.16 20.87 -4.09
N GLN A 328 14.40 22.11 -4.56
CA GLN A 328 15.68 22.52 -5.10
C GLN A 328 16.79 22.43 -4.06
N GLU A 329 16.60 23.01 -2.88
CA GLU A 329 17.58 22.99 -1.78
C GLU A 329 17.98 21.55 -1.42
N LYS A 330 16.97 20.67 -1.18
CA LYS A 330 17.25 19.27 -0.82
C LYS A 330 17.89 18.48 -1.97
N TYR A 331 17.52 18.79 -3.22
CA TYR A 331 18.18 18.22 -4.40
C TYR A 331 19.67 18.58 -4.42
N MET A 332 20.03 19.84 -4.19
CA MET A 332 21.42 20.29 -4.18
C MET A 332 22.23 19.61 -3.07
N ARG A 333 21.64 19.43 -1.88
CA ARG A 333 22.28 18.66 -0.80
C ARG A 333 22.48 17.19 -1.16
N LEU A 334 21.49 16.56 -1.83
CA LEU A 334 21.63 15.17 -2.31
C LEU A 334 22.63 15.00 -3.45
N CYS A 335 23.14 16.08 -4.04
CA CYS A 335 24.25 16.00 -4.99
C CYS A 335 25.58 15.66 -4.30
N ASP A 336 25.71 15.88 -2.99
CA ASP A 336 26.82 15.37 -2.20
C ASP A 336 26.72 13.85 -2.04
N PRO A 337 27.72 13.05 -2.46
CA PRO A 337 27.65 11.60 -2.45
C PRO A 337 27.52 11.01 -1.04
N GLN A 338 28.19 11.59 -0.04
CA GLN A 338 28.16 11.12 1.33
C GLN A 338 26.77 11.31 1.93
N TYR A 339 26.19 12.49 1.77
CA TYR A 339 24.83 12.80 2.22
C TYR A 339 23.79 11.96 1.49
N TYR A 340 23.98 11.70 0.19
CA TYR A 340 23.12 10.81 -0.57
C TYR A 340 23.12 9.41 0.01
N GLU A 341 24.30 8.83 0.27
CA GLU A 341 24.41 7.47 0.82
C GLU A 341 23.81 7.39 2.23
N GLU A 342 24.03 8.38 3.08
CA GLU A 342 23.39 8.47 4.39
C GLU A 342 21.86 8.44 4.29
N MET A 343 21.27 9.22 3.41
CA MET A 343 19.84 9.26 3.19
C MET A 343 19.30 7.98 2.55
N SER A 344 20.08 7.37 1.66
CA SER A 344 19.76 6.07 1.04
C SER A 344 19.66 4.97 2.09
N GLN A 345 20.64 4.87 2.98
CA GLN A 345 20.64 3.89 4.08
C GLN A 345 19.49 4.17 5.06
N TYR A 346 19.25 5.42 5.41
CA TYR A 346 18.17 5.82 6.29
C TYR A 346 16.80 5.31 5.78
N VAL A 347 16.46 5.59 4.53
CA VAL A 347 15.17 5.17 3.97
C VAL A 347 15.10 3.67 3.75
N LYS A 348 16.20 3.03 3.36
CA LYS A 348 16.29 1.58 3.15
C LYS A 348 16.05 0.80 4.44
N GLU A 349 16.67 1.22 5.54
CA GLU A 349 16.47 0.59 6.85
C GLU A 349 15.02 0.64 7.29
N ARG A 350 14.40 1.81 7.20
CA ARG A 350 12.97 1.98 7.52
C ARG A 350 12.05 1.24 6.55
N GLY A 351 12.48 1.03 5.31
CA GLY A 351 11.74 0.34 4.26
C GLY A 351 11.63 -1.18 4.49
N LYS A 352 12.58 -1.80 5.20
CA LYS A 352 12.63 -3.25 5.42
C LYS A 352 11.33 -3.82 5.96
N ARG A 353 10.69 -3.16 6.91
CA ARG A 353 9.43 -3.60 7.52
C ARG A 353 8.24 -3.69 6.56
N PHE A 354 8.34 -3.07 5.39
CA PHE A 354 7.30 -3.08 4.35
C PHE A 354 7.57 -4.09 3.24
N LEU A 355 8.74 -4.71 3.23
CA LEU A 355 9.00 -5.84 2.35
C LEU A 355 7.97 -6.94 2.63
N ALA A 356 7.45 -7.56 1.59
CA ALA A 356 6.32 -8.47 1.69
C ALA A 356 6.53 -9.60 2.72
N GLU A 357 7.76 -10.10 2.83
CA GLU A 357 8.17 -11.13 3.79
C GLU A 357 8.05 -10.70 5.25
N HIS A 358 8.27 -9.41 5.56
CA HIS A 358 8.14 -8.86 6.90
C HIS A 358 6.74 -8.29 7.15
N ALA A 359 6.19 -7.58 6.16
CA ALA A 359 4.88 -6.94 6.27
C ALA A 359 3.73 -7.93 6.43
N VAL A 360 3.91 -9.20 6.05
CA VAL A 360 2.90 -10.25 6.20
C VAL A 360 2.86 -10.86 7.61
N GLU A 361 3.93 -10.70 8.40
CA GLU A 361 4.03 -11.31 9.73
C GLU A 361 2.85 -10.94 10.66
N PRO A 362 2.42 -9.68 10.78
CA PRO A 362 1.29 -9.35 11.63
C PRO A 362 0.01 -10.10 11.27
N LEU A 363 -0.23 -10.32 9.98
CA LEU A 363 -1.38 -11.11 9.52
C LEU A 363 -1.20 -12.59 9.85
N TRP A 364 -0.02 -13.13 9.58
CA TRP A 364 0.31 -14.53 9.87
C TRP A 364 0.15 -14.86 11.35
N ASP A 365 0.70 -14.04 12.23
CA ASP A 365 0.61 -14.19 13.68
C ASP A 365 -0.82 -14.05 14.20
N ALA A 366 -1.55 -13.06 13.67
CA ALA A 366 -2.96 -12.85 14.01
C ALA A 366 -3.81 -14.08 13.65
N LEU A 367 -3.62 -14.64 12.46
CA LEU A 367 -4.31 -15.85 12.01
C LEU A 367 -4.02 -17.04 12.94
N HIS A 368 -2.77 -17.25 13.32
CA HIS A 368 -2.38 -18.34 14.22
C HIS A 368 -2.92 -18.16 15.63
N ARG A 369 -2.82 -16.95 16.17
CA ARG A 369 -3.37 -16.62 17.49
C ARG A 369 -4.88 -16.89 17.55
N GLU A 370 -5.61 -16.40 16.58
CA GLU A 370 -7.06 -16.56 16.53
C GLU A 370 -7.51 -18.00 16.25
N TYR A 371 -6.76 -18.74 15.44
CA TYR A 371 -7.01 -20.17 15.19
C TYR A 371 -6.87 -20.99 16.47
N ARG A 372 -5.80 -20.78 17.24
CA ARG A 372 -5.57 -21.48 18.52
C ARG A 372 -6.67 -21.19 19.55
N LEU A 373 -7.17 -19.95 19.60
CA LEU A 373 -8.27 -19.57 20.48
C LEU A 373 -9.60 -20.21 20.10
N GLY A 374 -9.85 -20.42 18.79
CA GLY A 374 -11.05 -21.09 18.27
C GLY A 374 -11.06 -22.60 18.48
N THR A 375 -9.88 -23.26 18.52
CA THR A 375 -9.74 -24.70 18.71
C THR A 375 -9.80 -25.15 20.18
N LYS A 376 -9.75 -24.21 21.12
CA LYS A 376 -9.86 -24.50 22.57
C LYS A 376 -11.30 -24.42 23.11
N LYS A 377 -12.26 -24.07 22.28
CA LYS A 377 -13.69 -24.11 22.56
C LYS A 377 -14.33 -25.35 21.91
#